data_3b47b79902d156316881b3a808074306
#
_entry.id   3b47b79902d156316881b3a808074306
#
_cell.length_a   1.000
_cell.length_b   1.000
_cell.length_c   1.000
_cell.angle_alpha   90.00
_cell.angle_beta   90.00
_cell.angle_gamma   90.00
#
_symmetry.space_group_name_H-M   'P 1'
#
loop_
_entity.id
_entity.type
_entity.pdbx_description
1 polymer ?
#
loop_
_entity_poly.entity_id
_entity_poly.type
_entity_poly.pdbx_seq_one_letter_code
_entity_poly.pdbx_strand_id
1 'polypeptide(L)'
;MIYSDKVMDHFQNPRNVGVIKDADGLGQVGNPVCGDMMTFYIKVKDDRLEDIKFQTFGCGAAIAVSSIVSEMAMGRTLDEAMKITNSLVAEELGGLPKNKLHCSNLGADALHAAIEDYKKKQAAAKGKPAEGTVAVNQCYCPYCEGPLEGAEEYCQRCQIEFEECPHCGGLAKKGADKCPSCGAGLEHA
;
A
#
# COMPACT_ATOMS: atom_id res chain seq x y z
N MET A 1 15.16 8.88 27.55
CA MET A 1 13.87 8.77 26.81
C MET A 1 14.03 7.68 25.76
N ILE A 2 12.94 6.96 25.44
CA ILE A 2 12.98 5.86 24.44
C ILE A 2 13.00 6.43 23.00
N TYR A 3 12.46 7.63 22.81
CA TYR A 3 12.38 8.33 21.52
C TYR A 3 13.15 9.66 21.59
N SER A 4 13.70 10.09 20.44
CA SER A 4 14.30 11.41 20.29
C SER A 4 13.24 12.52 20.37
N ASP A 5 13.66 13.76 20.67
CA ASP A 5 12.77 14.92 20.69
C ASP A 5 12.13 15.14 19.31
N LYS A 6 12.84 14.82 18.23
CA LYS A 6 12.37 14.92 16.85
C LYS A 6 11.25 13.91 16.56
N VAL A 7 11.37 12.67 17.04
CA VAL A 7 10.29 11.67 16.96
C VAL A 7 9.06 12.14 17.72
N MET A 8 9.25 12.70 18.92
CA MET A 8 8.15 13.20 19.74
C MET A 8 7.46 14.40 19.10
N ASP A 9 8.21 15.32 18.49
CA ASP A 9 7.66 16.47 17.78
C ASP A 9 6.82 16.03 16.57
N HIS A 10 7.35 15.15 15.70
CA HIS A 10 6.61 14.63 14.55
C HIS A 10 5.39 13.77 14.93
N PHE A 11 5.42 13.15 16.10
CA PHE A 11 4.27 12.42 16.63
C PHE A 11 3.17 13.37 17.15
N GLN A 12 3.54 14.40 17.90
CA GLN A 12 2.61 15.35 18.50
C GLN A 12 2.05 16.36 17.49
N ASN A 13 2.89 16.77 16.55
CA ASN A 13 2.58 17.77 15.52
C ASN A 13 2.87 17.21 14.12
N PRO A 14 2.17 16.16 13.66
CA PRO A 14 2.47 15.55 12.38
C PRO A 14 2.15 16.51 11.22
N ARG A 15 3.11 16.63 10.28
CA ARG A 15 3.01 17.48 9.09
C ARG A 15 2.42 16.67 7.95
N ASN A 16 1.69 17.36 7.06
CA ASN A 16 1.16 16.76 5.82
C ASN A 16 0.18 15.60 6.02
N VAL A 17 -0.51 15.53 7.15
CA VAL A 17 -1.58 14.55 7.37
C VAL A 17 -2.77 14.89 6.47
N GLY A 18 -3.34 13.89 5.81
CA GLY A 18 -4.54 14.06 5.00
C GLY A 18 -4.59 13.18 3.76
N VAL A 19 -5.45 13.56 2.82
CA VAL A 19 -5.68 12.88 1.55
C VAL A 19 -5.63 13.90 0.44
N ILE A 20 -5.05 13.52 -0.70
CA ILE A 20 -5.20 14.25 -1.97
C ILE A 20 -6.21 13.47 -2.81
N LYS A 21 -7.42 14.04 -3.02
CA LYS A 21 -8.50 13.35 -3.73
C LYS A 21 -8.16 13.01 -5.19
N ASP A 22 -7.38 13.87 -5.83
CA ASP A 22 -6.93 13.76 -7.22
C ASP A 22 -5.41 13.50 -7.29
N ALA A 23 -4.91 12.66 -6.39
CA ALA A 23 -3.50 12.30 -6.34
C ALA A 23 -3.02 11.68 -7.65
N ASP A 24 -1.85 12.12 -8.13
CA ASP A 24 -1.24 11.57 -9.33
C ASP A 24 -0.64 10.19 -9.07
N GLY A 25 -0.18 9.94 -7.83
CA GLY A 25 0.28 8.63 -7.37
C GLY A 25 -0.20 8.32 -5.97
N LEU A 26 -0.43 7.03 -5.72
CA LEU A 26 -0.84 6.49 -4.42
C LEU A 26 0.00 5.28 -4.09
N GLY A 27 0.60 5.27 -2.89
CA GLY A 27 1.36 4.13 -2.37
C GLY A 27 0.84 3.73 -1.00
N GLN A 28 0.49 2.46 -0.86
CA GLN A 28 0.03 1.88 0.40
C GLN A 28 0.88 0.67 0.75
N VAL A 29 1.43 0.68 1.95
CA VAL A 29 2.21 -0.44 2.49
C VAL A 29 1.76 -0.72 3.91
N GLY A 30 1.63 -2.00 4.24
CA GLY A 30 1.25 -2.47 5.56
C GLY A 30 2.20 -3.53 6.10
N ASN A 31 2.28 -3.63 7.41
CA ASN A 31 2.98 -4.70 8.09
C ASN A 31 1.97 -5.56 8.86
N PRO A 32 1.69 -6.78 8.39
CA PRO A 32 0.70 -7.66 9.02
C PRO A 32 1.09 -8.12 10.43
N VAL A 33 2.38 -8.02 10.79
CA VAL A 33 2.87 -8.45 12.11
C VAL A 33 2.49 -7.45 13.20
N CYS A 34 2.58 -6.14 12.93
CA CYS A 34 2.23 -5.09 13.90
C CYS A 34 0.91 -4.39 13.59
N GLY A 35 0.30 -4.65 12.43
CA GLY A 35 -0.93 -4.01 11.98
C GLY A 35 -0.74 -2.55 11.54
N ASP A 36 0.50 -2.04 11.46
CA ASP A 36 0.77 -0.70 10.97
C ASP A 36 0.48 -0.64 9.46
N MET A 37 -0.16 0.44 9.01
CA MET A 37 -0.42 0.70 7.60
C MET A 37 -0.13 2.17 7.29
N MET A 38 0.57 2.41 6.19
CA MET A 38 0.91 3.75 5.71
C MET A 38 0.44 3.93 4.28
N THR A 39 -0.22 5.05 4.01
CA THR A 39 -0.68 5.43 2.68
C THR A 39 -0.16 6.82 2.37
N PHE A 40 0.56 6.96 1.26
CA PHE A 40 1.01 8.24 0.72
C PHE A 40 0.24 8.61 -0.52
N TYR A 41 -0.12 9.88 -0.62
CA TYR A 41 -0.75 10.53 -1.75
C TYR A 41 0.20 11.58 -2.27
N ILE A 42 0.55 11.56 -3.55
CA ILE A 42 1.47 12.52 -4.15
C ILE A 42 0.84 13.29 -5.31
N LYS A 43 1.19 14.56 -5.41
CA LYS A 43 0.94 15.41 -6.57
C LYS A 43 2.27 15.74 -7.22
N VAL A 44 2.36 15.57 -8.53
CA VAL A 44 3.63 15.75 -9.26
C VAL A 44 3.46 16.85 -10.29
N LYS A 45 4.40 17.79 -10.30
CA LYS A 45 4.51 18.84 -11.29
C LYS A 45 5.96 19.04 -11.67
N ASP A 46 6.24 19.12 -12.96
CA ASP A 46 7.60 19.32 -13.50
C ASP A 46 8.62 18.34 -12.91
N ASP A 47 8.25 17.05 -12.82
CA ASP A 47 9.03 15.94 -12.23
C ASP A 47 9.40 16.13 -10.75
N ARG A 48 8.68 17.00 -10.03
CA ARG A 48 8.84 17.26 -8.59
C ARG A 48 7.58 16.98 -7.83
N LEU A 49 7.74 16.58 -6.58
CA LEU A 49 6.64 16.41 -5.63
C LEU A 49 6.13 17.79 -5.19
N GLU A 50 5.05 18.27 -5.83
CA GLU A 50 4.43 19.57 -5.53
C GLU A 50 3.64 19.52 -4.22
N ASP A 51 2.91 18.42 -3.97
CA ASP A 51 2.21 18.16 -2.72
C ASP A 51 2.30 16.69 -2.35
N ILE A 52 2.33 16.43 -1.05
CA ILE A 52 2.36 15.10 -0.47
C ILE A 52 1.51 15.07 0.80
N LYS A 53 0.62 14.11 0.90
CA LYS A 53 -0.17 13.85 2.10
C LYS A 53 -0.05 12.39 2.48
N PHE A 54 -0.32 12.11 3.75
CA PHE A 54 -0.36 10.73 4.20
C PHE A 54 -1.50 10.45 5.19
N GLN A 55 -1.88 9.20 5.21
CA GLN A 55 -2.67 8.59 6.27
C GLN A 55 -1.90 7.41 6.84
N THR A 56 -1.86 7.30 8.16
CA THR A 56 -1.19 6.21 8.86
C THR A 56 -2.11 5.66 9.94
N PHE A 57 -2.26 4.35 9.93
CA PHE A 57 -2.82 3.60 11.03
C PHE A 57 -1.69 2.79 11.67
N GLY A 58 -1.36 3.09 12.94
CA GLY A 58 -0.24 2.43 13.60
C GLY A 58 0.23 3.13 14.87
N CYS A 59 1.43 2.77 15.31
CA CYS A 59 2.02 3.30 16.53
C CYS A 59 2.56 4.74 16.35
N GLY A 60 2.90 5.42 17.45
CA GLY A 60 3.44 6.79 17.40
C GLY A 60 4.71 6.93 16.54
N ALA A 61 5.56 5.89 16.47
CA ALA A 61 6.71 5.89 15.59
C ALA A 61 6.29 5.83 14.11
N ALA A 62 5.21 5.13 13.76
CA ALA A 62 4.68 5.08 12.40
C ALA A 62 4.18 6.47 11.95
N ILE A 63 3.49 7.20 12.84
CA ILE A 63 3.05 8.58 12.57
C ILE A 63 4.25 9.51 12.37
N ALA A 64 5.25 9.45 13.26
CA ALA A 64 6.44 10.28 13.17
C ALA A 64 7.24 10.01 11.88
N VAL A 65 7.39 8.75 11.50
CA VAL A 65 8.04 8.34 10.26
C VAL A 65 7.28 8.87 9.04
N SER A 66 5.97 8.71 8.97
CA SER A 66 5.18 9.22 7.85
C SER A 66 5.30 10.75 7.73
N SER A 67 5.28 11.44 8.86
CA SER A 67 5.45 12.89 8.92
C SER A 67 6.81 13.34 8.38
N ILE A 68 7.92 12.76 8.87
CA ILE A 68 9.27 13.16 8.42
C ILE A 68 9.51 12.79 6.96
N VAL A 69 9.06 11.63 6.50
CA VAL A 69 9.17 11.20 5.09
C VAL A 69 8.45 12.18 4.18
N SER A 70 7.25 12.65 4.56
CA SER A 70 6.51 13.64 3.78
C SER A 70 7.26 14.98 3.66
N GLU A 71 7.91 15.45 4.74
CA GLU A 71 8.73 16.67 4.71
C GLU A 71 10.00 16.47 3.87
N MET A 72 10.68 15.35 4.04
CA MET A 72 11.89 15.03 3.27
C MET A 72 11.62 14.94 1.77
N ALA A 73 10.45 14.46 1.38
CA ALA A 73 10.09 14.27 -0.02
C ALA A 73 9.54 15.54 -0.69
N MET A 74 8.92 16.44 0.06
CA MET A 74 8.28 17.64 -0.45
C MET A 74 9.26 18.52 -1.27
N GLY A 75 8.87 18.88 -2.49
CA GLY A 75 9.65 19.72 -3.40
C GLY A 75 10.84 19.02 -4.09
N ARG A 76 11.17 17.78 -3.73
CA ARG A 76 12.23 17.00 -4.39
C ARG A 76 11.76 16.46 -5.74
N THR A 77 12.73 16.17 -6.62
CA THR A 77 12.43 15.40 -7.84
C THR A 77 12.06 13.97 -7.48
N LEU A 78 11.37 13.30 -8.39
CA LEU A 78 10.99 11.89 -8.18
C LEU A 78 12.23 11.00 -7.94
N ASP A 79 13.32 11.25 -8.67
CA ASP A 79 14.56 10.49 -8.52
C ASP A 79 15.29 10.78 -7.19
N GLU A 80 15.20 12.01 -6.68
CA GLU A 80 15.73 12.36 -5.36
C GLU A 80 14.87 11.74 -4.25
N ALA A 81 13.56 11.72 -4.41
CA ALA A 81 12.63 11.11 -3.46
C ALA A 81 12.81 9.57 -3.40
N MET A 82 13.11 8.93 -4.53
CA MET A 82 13.46 7.50 -4.57
C MET A 82 14.77 7.15 -3.86
N LYS A 83 15.63 8.13 -3.55
CA LYS A 83 16.86 7.95 -2.77
C LYS A 83 16.64 8.08 -1.26
N ILE A 84 15.43 8.41 -0.82
CA ILE A 84 15.09 8.43 0.60
C ILE A 84 15.04 6.98 1.09
N THR A 85 16.08 6.59 1.82
CA THR A 85 16.22 5.22 2.36
C THR A 85 15.72 5.16 3.80
N ASN A 86 15.43 3.95 4.25
CA ASN A 86 15.05 3.65 5.63
C ASN A 86 16.07 4.15 6.65
N SER A 87 17.36 4.02 6.32
CA SER A 87 18.46 4.49 7.16
C SER A 87 18.45 6.01 7.28
N LEU A 88 18.24 6.71 6.17
CA LEU A 88 18.17 8.17 6.15
C LEU A 88 16.97 8.68 6.97
N VAL A 89 15.82 8.03 6.85
CA VAL A 89 14.62 8.35 7.64
C VAL A 89 14.88 8.17 9.15
N ALA A 90 15.52 7.06 9.54
CA ALA A 90 15.85 6.81 10.92
C ALA A 90 16.88 7.81 11.47
N GLU A 91 17.89 8.18 10.66
CA GLU A 91 18.90 9.17 11.00
C GLU A 91 18.28 10.57 11.17
N GLU A 92 17.43 10.99 10.25
CA GLU A 92 16.74 12.26 10.31
C GLU A 92 15.85 12.40 11.55
N LEU A 93 15.27 11.31 12.03
CA LEU A 93 14.52 11.27 13.28
C LEU A 93 15.41 11.25 14.54
N GLY A 94 16.76 11.27 14.39
CA GLY A 94 17.70 11.15 15.51
C GLY A 94 17.76 9.75 16.10
N GLY A 95 17.41 8.74 15.32
CA GLY A 95 17.38 7.33 15.69
C GLY A 95 15.99 6.83 16.08
N LEU A 96 15.77 5.56 15.80
CA LEU A 96 14.58 4.81 16.25
C LEU A 96 15.01 3.63 17.11
N PRO A 97 14.23 3.23 18.12
CA PRO A 97 14.48 2.01 18.86
C PRO A 97 14.54 0.79 17.91
N LYS A 98 15.39 -0.18 18.20
CA LYS A 98 15.61 -1.36 17.35
C LYS A 98 14.31 -2.08 16.96
N ASN A 99 13.35 -2.17 17.89
CA ASN A 99 12.04 -2.77 17.66
C ASN A 99 11.08 -1.86 16.86
N LYS A 100 11.49 -0.65 16.45
CA LYS A 100 10.71 0.31 15.65
C LYS A 100 11.37 0.67 14.32
N LEU A 101 12.55 0.09 14.01
CA LEU A 101 13.21 0.30 12.72
C LEU A 101 12.36 -0.16 11.53
N HIS A 102 11.48 -1.15 11.72
CA HIS A 102 10.55 -1.55 10.66
C HIS A 102 9.57 -0.44 10.24
N CYS A 103 9.27 0.53 11.12
CA CYS A 103 8.42 1.66 10.75
C CYS A 103 9.10 2.55 9.70
N SER A 104 10.44 2.75 9.76
CA SER A 104 11.17 3.51 8.75
C SER A 104 11.12 2.81 7.38
N ASN A 105 11.14 1.47 7.35
CA ASN A 105 10.99 0.70 6.12
C ASN A 105 9.63 0.99 5.47
N LEU A 106 8.54 0.87 6.24
CA LEU A 106 7.20 1.13 5.73
C LEU A 106 7.04 2.54 5.16
N GLY A 107 7.64 3.56 5.80
CA GLY A 107 7.57 4.94 5.34
C GLY A 107 8.24 5.17 3.99
N ALA A 108 9.46 4.70 3.81
CA ALA A 108 10.18 4.79 2.55
C ALA A 108 9.51 3.95 1.46
N ASP A 109 9.11 2.71 1.78
CA ASP A 109 8.48 1.79 0.84
C ASP A 109 7.13 2.34 0.33
N ALA A 110 6.32 2.96 1.21
CA ALA A 110 5.05 3.57 0.82
C ALA A 110 5.23 4.81 -0.07
N LEU A 111 6.26 5.64 0.18
CA LEU A 111 6.62 6.75 -0.70
C LEU A 111 7.06 6.23 -2.08
N HIS A 112 7.95 5.24 -2.11
CA HIS A 112 8.43 4.63 -3.36
C HIS A 112 7.28 4.02 -4.15
N ALA A 113 6.36 3.30 -3.49
CA ALA A 113 5.17 2.75 -4.12
C ALA A 113 4.28 3.84 -4.76
N ALA A 114 4.13 5.01 -4.11
CA ALA A 114 3.38 6.13 -4.67
C ALA A 114 4.05 6.70 -5.94
N ILE A 115 5.39 6.81 -5.94
CA ILE A 115 6.15 7.28 -7.10
C ILE A 115 6.07 6.26 -8.25
N GLU A 116 6.15 4.98 -7.95
CA GLU A 116 6.02 3.92 -8.95
C GLU A 116 4.62 3.89 -9.57
N ASP A 117 3.56 4.05 -8.76
CA ASP A 117 2.18 4.15 -9.24
C ASP A 117 2.04 5.33 -10.21
N TYR A 118 2.58 6.50 -9.87
CA TYR A 118 2.64 7.65 -10.76
C TYR A 118 3.36 7.32 -12.07
N LYS A 119 4.57 6.75 -12.00
CA LYS A 119 5.37 6.39 -13.19
C LYS A 119 4.63 5.39 -14.09
N LYS A 120 3.93 4.41 -13.52
CA LYS A 120 3.08 3.45 -14.25
C LYS A 120 1.92 4.15 -14.96
N LYS A 121 1.21 5.06 -14.28
CA LYS A 121 0.11 5.85 -14.86
C LYS A 121 0.61 6.76 -16.00
N GLN A 122 1.77 7.39 -15.85
CA GLN A 122 2.40 8.21 -16.89
C GLN A 122 2.83 7.39 -18.12
N ALA A 123 3.38 6.20 -17.91
CA ALA A 123 3.76 5.30 -18.99
C ALA A 123 2.52 4.83 -19.77
N ALA A 124 1.44 4.52 -19.09
CA ALA A 124 0.16 4.17 -19.70
C ALA A 124 -0.45 5.35 -20.50
N ALA A 125 -0.28 6.59 -20.04
CA ALA A 125 -0.77 7.78 -20.72
C ALA A 125 0.05 8.16 -21.97
N LYS A 126 1.34 7.79 -22.04
CA LYS A 126 2.23 8.03 -23.18
C LYS A 126 2.25 6.92 -24.22
N GLY A 127 1.78 5.74 -23.88
CA GLY A 127 1.55 4.61 -24.82
C GLY A 127 0.10 4.59 -25.23
N LYS A 128 -0.20 4.45 -26.56
CA LYS A 128 -1.54 4.32 -27.16
C LYS A 128 -2.52 3.59 -26.23
N PRO A 129 -3.84 3.90 -26.29
CA PRO A 129 -4.81 3.29 -25.41
C PRO A 129 -4.82 1.77 -25.60
N ALA A 130 -4.15 1.06 -24.73
CA ALA A 130 -4.46 -0.30 -24.45
C ALA A 130 -5.73 -0.25 -23.60
N GLU A 131 -6.80 -0.82 -24.12
CA GLU A 131 -8.08 -1.03 -23.47
C GLU A 131 -7.92 -1.39 -22.00
N GLY A 132 -8.73 -0.70 -21.18
CA GLY A 132 -9.09 -1.00 -19.81
C GLY A 132 -8.41 -2.18 -19.12
N THR A 133 -7.33 -1.95 -18.43
CA THR A 133 -7.06 -2.69 -17.22
C THR A 133 -7.30 -1.76 -16.04
N VAL A 134 -8.56 -1.71 -15.61
CA VAL A 134 -8.90 -1.56 -14.22
C VAL A 134 -7.85 -2.38 -13.46
N ALA A 135 -7.22 -1.82 -12.42
CA ALA A 135 -6.48 -2.63 -11.46
C ALA A 135 -7.46 -3.66 -10.91
N VAL A 136 -7.55 -4.78 -11.59
CA VAL A 136 -8.25 -5.96 -11.08
C VAL A 136 -7.51 -6.32 -9.82
N ASN A 137 -8.22 -6.22 -8.70
CA ASN A 137 -7.86 -6.97 -7.51
C ASN A 137 -7.38 -8.33 -8.00
N GLN A 138 -6.07 -8.60 -7.87
CA GLN A 138 -5.57 -9.93 -8.19
C GLN A 138 -6.29 -10.87 -7.25
N CYS A 139 -7.30 -11.56 -7.77
CA CYS A 139 -7.98 -12.60 -7.02
C CYS A 139 -6.97 -13.74 -6.84
N TYR A 140 -6.82 -14.19 -5.62
CA TYR A 140 -5.99 -15.34 -5.30
C TYR A 140 -6.89 -16.54 -5.06
N CYS A 141 -6.45 -17.70 -5.56
CA CYS A 141 -7.13 -18.95 -5.30
C CYS A 141 -7.12 -19.25 -3.78
N PRO A 142 -8.26 -19.41 -3.12
CA PRO A 142 -8.32 -19.65 -1.67
C PRO A 142 -7.75 -21.01 -1.24
N TYR A 143 -7.39 -21.89 -2.19
CA TYR A 143 -6.87 -23.22 -1.92
C TYR A 143 -5.37 -23.37 -2.16
N CYS A 144 -4.75 -22.58 -3.06
CA CYS A 144 -3.31 -22.66 -3.35
C CYS A 144 -2.59 -21.34 -3.28
N GLU A 145 -3.31 -20.27 -2.93
CA GLU A 145 -2.77 -18.89 -2.82
C GLU A 145 -2.06 -18.39 -4.12
N GLY A 146 -2.28 -19.10 -5.23
CA GLY A 146 -1.77 -18.69 -6.54
C GLY A 146 -2.64 -17.61 -7.18
N PRO A 147 -2.05 -16.70 -7.98
CA PRO A 147 -2.81 -15.67 -8.68
C PRO A 147 -3.79 -16.33 -9.66
N LEU A 148 -5.01 -15.80 -9.72
CA LEU A 148 -6.00 -16.13 -10.75
C LEU A 148 -5.87 -15.09 -11.86
N GLU A 149 -5.63 -15.53 -13.09
CA GLU A 149 -5.53 -14.67 -14.28
C GLU A 149 -6.95 -14.40 -14.82
N GLY A 150 -7.47 -13.18 -14.52
CA GLY A 150 -8.78 -12.74 -15.01
C GLY A 150 -9.93 -13.03 -14.02
N ALA A 151 -11.15 -12.77 -14.45
CA ALA A 151 -12.37 -13.14 -13.71
C ALA A 151 -12.67 -14.61 -13.98
N GLU A 152 -11.75 -15.50 -13.62
CA GLU A 152 -11.84 -16.90 -13.96
C GLU A 152 -12.53 -17.69 -12.84
N GLU A 153 -13.59 -18.34 -13.24
CA GLU A 153 -14.29 -19.37 -12.45
C GLU A 153 -13.45 -20.67 -12.32
N TYR A 154 -12.14 -20.59 -12.66
CA TYR A 154 -11.26 -21.78 -12.72
C TYR A 154 -9.81 -21.47 -12.33
N CYS A 155 -9.25 -22.27 -11.43
CA CYS A 155 -7.83 -22.21 -11.10
C CYS A 155 -7.05 -23.25 -11.88
N GLN A 156 -6.20 -22.83 -12.83
CA GLN A 156 -5.38 -23.73 -13.65
C GLN A 156 -4.38 -24.54 -12.81
N ARG A 157 -3.88 -23.98 -11.71
CA ARG A 157 -2.89 -24.63 -10.85
C ARG A 157 -3.49 -25.77 -10.02
N CYS A 158 -4.71 -25.57 -9.49
CA CYS A 158 -5.42 -26.58 -8.70
C CYS A 158 -6.38 -27.45 -9.53
N GLN A 159 -6.68 -27.02 -10.77
CA GLN A 159 -7.72 -27.61 -11.62
C GLN A 159 -9.10 -27.60 -10.95
N ILE A 160 -9.44 -26.51 -10.28
CA ILE A 160 -10.68 -26.33 -9.52
C ILE A 160 -11.53 -25.25 -10.19
N GLU A 161 -12.81 -25.55 -10.44
CA GLU A 161 -13.82 -24.58 -10.80
C GLU A 161 -14.35 -23.89 -9.55
N PHE A 162 -14.61 -22.59 -9.65
CA PHE A 162 -15.17 -21.78 -8.58
C PHE A 162 -16.58 -21.33 -8.91
N GLU A 163 -17.32 -21.05 -7.85
CA GLU A 163 -18.62 -20.36 -7.88
C GLU A 163 -18.61 -19.27 -6.82
N GLU A 164 -19.39 -18.21 -7.05
CA GLU A 164 -19.53 -17.12 -6.08
C GLU A 164 -20.43 -17.57 -4.91
N CYS A 165 -19.94 -17.36 -3.70
CA CYS A 165 -20.75 -17.62 -2.51
C CYS A 165 -21.90 -16.60 -2.41
N PRO A 166 -23.16 -17.05 -2.33
CA PRO A 166 -24.33 -16.16 -2.26
C PRO A 166 -24.39 -15.33 -0.98
N HIS A 167 -23.63 -15.68 0.05
CA HIS A 167 -23.61 -14.96 1.33
C HIS A 167 -22.58 -13.86 1.42
N CYS A 168 -21.40 -14.00 0.77
CA CYS A 168 -20.31 -13.04 0.93
C CYS A 168 -19.66 -12.62 -0.40
N GLY A 169 -20.06 -13.16 -1.56
CA GLY A 169 -19.44 -12.87 -2.85
C GLY A 169 -18.02 -13.44 -3.02
N GLY A 170 -17.49 -14.17 -2.04
CA GLY A 170 -16.18 -14.80 -2.12
C GLY A 170 -16.20 -16.07 -2.96
N LEU A 171 -15.05 -16.42 -3.57
CA LEU A 171 -14.93 -17.62 -4.39
C LEU A 171 -14.92 -18.88 -3.52
N ALA A 172 -15.78 -19.82 -3.84
CA ALA A 172 -15.82 -21.16 -3.27
C ALA A 172 -15.62 -22.20 -4.38
N LYS A 173 -15.06 -23.37 -4.02
CA LYS A 173 -14.97 -24.47 -4.98
C LYS A 173 -16.37 -24.91 -5.35
N LYS A 174 -16.66 -25.06 -6.63
CA LYS A 174 -17.93 -25.60 -7.11
C LYS A 174 -18.19 -26.97 -6.52
N GLY A 175 -19.34 -27.13 -5.85
CA GLY A 175 -19.67 -28.33 -5.14
C GLY A 175 -19.04 -28.46 -3.73
N ALA A 176 -18.61 -27.39 -3.11
CA ALA A 176 -18.12 -27.39 -1.74
C ALA A 176 -19.26 -27.19 -0.73
N ASP A 177 -19.29 -27.96 0.34
CA ASP A 177 -20.32 -27.86 1.38
C ASP A 177 -20.30 -26.56 2.17
N LYS A 178 -19.14 -25.87 2.18
CA LYS A 178 -18.92 -24.61 2.94
C LYS A 178 -18.03 -23.64 2.19
N CYS A 179 -18.36 -22.36 2.30
CA CYS A 179 -17.53 -21.27 1.79
C CYS A 179 -16.25 -21.11 2.64
N PRO A 180 -15.06 -21.09 2.03
CA PRO A 180 -13.79 -20.92 2.76
C PRO A 180 -13.64 -19.51 3.35
N SER A 181 -14.32 -18.49 2.78
CA SER A 181 -14.19 -17.09 3.21
C SER A 181 -15.09 -16.72 4.39
N CYS A 182 -16.34 -17.23 4.43
CA CYS A 182 -17.31 -16.87 5.47
C CYS A 182 -17.83 -18.05 6.29
N GLY A 183 -17.49 -19.30 5.92
CA GLY A 183 -17.93 -20.52 6.62
C GLY A 183 -19.40 -20.90 6.41
N ALA A 184 -20.16 -20.13 5.62
CA ALA A 184 -21.56 -20.43 5.33
C ALA A 184 -21.71 -21.74 4.53
N GLY A 185 -22.77 -22.51 4.80
CA GLY A 185 -23.14 -23.70 4.03
C GLY A 185 -23.55 -23.28 2.61
N LEU A 186 -23.04 -23.98 1.62
CA LEU A 186 -23.42 -23.83 0.21
C LEU A 186 -24.39 -24.94 -0.16
N GLU A 187 -25.64 -24.59 -0.42
CA GLU A 187 -26.64 -25.51 -0.90
C GLU A 187 -26.47 -25.73 -2.40
N HIS A 188 -26.21 -26.97 -2.80
CA HIS A 188 -26.13 -27.33 -4.20
C HIS A 188 -27.53 -27.59 -4.73
N ALA A 189 -27.98 -26.80 -5.70
CA ALA A 189 -29.23 -27.02 -6.42
C ALA A 189 -29.03 -28.06 -7.53
#